data_bb59a1ddee696b35cc7815659b9b2650
#
_entry.id   bb59a1ddee696b35cc7815659b9b2650
#
_cell.length_a   1.000
_cell.length_b   1.000
_cell.length_c   1.000
_cell.angle_alpha   90.00
_cell.angle_beta   90.00
_cell.angle_gamma   90.00
#
_symmetry.space_group_name_H-M   'P 1'
#
loop_
_entity.id
_entity.type
_entity.pdbx_description
1 polymer ?
#
loop_
_entity_poly.entity_id
_entity_poly.type
_entity_poly.pdbx_seq_one_letter_code
_entity_poly.pdbx_strand_id
1 'polypeptide(L)'
;MRVGVAVRQKGQDGCVSSRIPGLATSNQGTLLAIFDARYDYSRDLQGNIDIALHRSTDQGLTWQPVQTVLDMGEWGGLPQKYNGVSDACILVDKNTGDIYVAGLWMCGLLDKDGKWIEGLNESSTVWTHQWKGKGSQPGTGLKETCQFMIAKSTDDGLSWSFPDNITAKTKHPEWWLFAPAPGQGITLKDGTLVFPTQGRDEKGLPFSNITYSKDHGKTWVTSNSAYQDVTECSVVQLNDGALMLNMRDNRNRGHKEVNGRRICTTTDLGASWKEHPTSRKALVEPTCMASLHRHEYIEEGKKKSMLLFVNPNDYGKRDKLTLKVSFDDGMTWPKEHWIFFDQYRSAGYSCITS
;
A
#
# COMPACT_ATOMS: atom_id res chain seq x y z
N MET A 1 27.71 -10.89 -10.42
CA MET A 1 26.43 -11.60 -10.37
C MET A 1 25.31 -10.58 -10.44
N ARG A 2 24.37 -10.70 -11.35
CA ARG A 2 23.21 -9.80 -11.44
C ARG A 2 22.18 -10.27 -10.41
N VAL A 3 21.91 -9.47 -9.40
CA VAL A 3 21.03 -9.87 -8.28
C VAL A 3 19.55 -9.66 -8.62
N GLY A 4 19.24 -9.03 -9.77
CA GLY A 4 17.87 -8.80 -10.19
C GLY A 4 17.77 -8.09 -11.54
N VAL A 5 16.54 -7.92 -11.99
CA VAL A 5 16.15 -7.18 -13.19
C VAL A 5 15.52 -5.87 -12.76
N ALA A 6 15.91 -4.77 -13.39
CA ALA A 6 15.21 -3.50 -13.24
C ALA A 6 13.89 -3.57 -14.02
N VAL A 7 12.77 -3.69 -13.29
CA VAL A 7 11.43 -3.68 -13.90
C VAL A 7 11.18 -2.33 -14.57
N ARG A 8 11.67 -1.24 -13.96
CA ARG A 8 11.53 0.11 -14.49
C ARG A 8 12.70 0.99 -14.09
N GLN A 9 13.01 1.95 -14.96
CA GLN A 9 14.04 2.94 -14.74
C GLN A 9 13.46 4.36 -14.88
N LYS A 10 14.11 5.34 -14.23
CA LYS A 10 13.75 6.74 -14.31
C LYS A 10 13.76 7.22 -15.77
N GLY A 11 12.74 7.98 -16.17
CA GLY A 11 12.62 8.57 -17.51
C GLY A 11 11.98 7.67 -18.56
N GLN A 12 11.62 6.42 -18.24
CA GLN A 12 10.91 5.55 -19.17
C GLN A 12 9.45 5.99 -19.32
N ASP A 13 8.92 5.87 -20.54
CA ASP A 13 7.53 6.17 -20.93
C ASP A 13 7.04 7.55 -20.45
N GLY A 14 7.89 8.56 -20.51
CA GLY A 14 7.57 9.94 -20.11
C GLY A 14 7.50 10.17 -18.60
N CYS A 15 7.75 9.16 -17.76
CA CYS A 15 7.69 9.33 -16.30
C CYS A 15 8.99 9.94 -15.76
N VAL A 16 8.87 11.03 -15.02
CA VAL A 16 9.98 11.61 -14.25
C VAL A 16 10.43 10.66 -13.14
N SER A 17 9.49 9.93 -12.55
CA SER A 17 9.77 9.01 -11.45
C SER A 17 8.75 7.90 -11.40
N SER A 18 9.16 6.71 -10.97
CA SER A 18 8.29 5.59 -10.60
C SER A 18 8.51 5.26 -9.14
N ARG A 19 7.44 5.20 -8.36
CA ARG A 19 7.48 5.05 -6.90
C ARG A 19 6.38 4.09 -6.42
N ILE A 20 6.43 3.78 -5.13
CA ILE A 20 5.36 3.07 -4.41
C ILE A 20 5.00 1.73 -5.09
N PRO A 21 5.94 0.79 -5.17
CA PRO A 21 5.69 -0.49 -5.82
C PRO A 21 4.74 -1.38 -5.02
N GLY A 22 3.93 -2.15 -5.74
CA GLY A 22 3.22 -3.32 -5.23
C GLY A 22 3.51 -4.52 -6.13
N LEU A 23 3.45 -5.72 -5.59
CA LEU A 23 3.73 -6.95 -6.33
C LEU A 23 2.77 -8.05 -5.89
N ALA A 24 2.14 -8.72 -6.85
CA ALA A 24 1.28 -9.87 -6.59
C ALA A 24 1.50 -10.96 -7.64
N THR A 25 1.18 -12.19 -7.28
CA THR A 25 1.14 -13.34 -8.20
C THR A 25 -0.32 -13.71 -8.44
N SER A 26 -0.74 -13.71 -9.69
CA SER A 26 -2.11 -14.10 -10.07
C SER A 26 -2.33 -15.60 -9.92
N ASN A 27 -3.57 -16.06 -10.09
CA ASN A 27 -3.90 -17.49 -10.09
C ASN A 27 -3.29 -18.24 -11.28
N GLN A 28 -2.90 -17.53 -12.35
CA GLN A 28 -2.22 -18.09 -13.52
C GLN A 28 -0.69 -18.11 -13.37
N GLY A 29 -0.15 -17.60 -12.24
CA GLY A 29 1.27 -17.48 -12.00
C GLY A 29 1.90 -16.22 -12.62
N THR A 30 1.10 -15.32 -13.18
CA THR A 30 1.59 -14.03 -13.70
C THR A 30 2.03 -13.14 -12.55
N LEU A 31 3.24 -12.58 -12.64
CA LEU A 31 3.68 -11.53 -11.73
C LEU A 31 3.14 -10.18 -12.20
N LEU A 32 2.56 -9.45 -11.26
CA LEU A 32 1.90 -8.16 -11.47
C LEU A 32 2.61 -7.10 -10.63
N ALA A 33 3.42 -6.26 -11.26
CA ALA A 33 4.17 -5.20 -10.61
C ALA A 33 3.50 -3.84 -10.86
N ILE A 34 2.79 -3.31 -9.86
CA ILE A 34 2.15 -1.99 -9.91
C ILE A 34 3.07 -0.93 -9.33
N PHE A 35 2.88 0.31 -9.74
CA PHE A 35 3.64 1.47 -9.25
C PHE A 35 2.95 2.79 -9.61
N ASP A 36 3.29 3.87 -8.88
CA ASP A 36 2.98 5.23 -9.31
C ASP A 36 3.81 5.62 -10.53
N ALA A 37 3.16 5.96 -11.62
CA ALA A 37 3.75 6.59 -12.81
C ALA A 37 3.65 8.11 -12.65
N ARG A 38 4.72 8.78 -12.21
CA ARG A 38 4.74 10.22 -11.92
C ARG A 38 5.32 10.98 -13.12
N TYR A 39 4.49 11.76 -13.81
CA TYR A 39 4.87 12.39 -15.07
C TYR A 39 5.54 13.74 -14.86
N ASP A 40 5.03 14.58 -13.97
CA ASP A 40 5.52 15.96 -13.84
C ASP A 40 6.62 16.11 -12.78
N TYR A 41 6.47 15.41 -11.65
CA TYR A 41 7.32 15.56 -10.47
C TYR A 41 7.62 14.22 -9.80
N SER A 42 8.72 14.16 -9.05
CA SER A 42 9.05 12.98 -8.21
C SER A 42 8.35 12.99 -6.84
N ARG A 43 7.57 14.03 -6.54
CA ARG A 43 6.91 14.23 -5.24
C ARG A 43 5.67 13.37 -5.08
N ASP A 44 5.25 13.17 -3.84
CA ASP A 44 4.05 12.43 -3.50
C ASP A 44 2.79 13.27 -3.81
N LEU A 45 1.79 12.61 -4.41
CA LEU A 45 0.41 13.11 -4.55
C LEU A 45 0.26 14.51 -5.15
N GLN A 46 1.07 14.82 -6.17
CA GLN A 46 1.05 16.13 -6.82
C GLN A 46 1.23 15.96 -8.32
N GLY A 47 0.39 16.65 -9.08
CA GLY A 47 0.45 16.62 -10.52
C GLY A 47 -0.18 15.36 -11.12
N ASN A 48 0.11 15.10 -12.35
CA ASN A 48 -0.36 13.93 -13.08
C ASN A 48 0.38 12.68 -12.60
N ILE A 49 -0.35 11.79 -11.93
CA ILE A 49 0.14 10.50 -11.45
C ILE A 49 -0.90 9.44 -11.77
N ASP A 50 -0.49 8.36 -12.42
CA ASP A 50 -1.32 7.20 -12.66
C ASP A 50 -0.79 6.00 -11.88
N ILE A 51 -1.63 5.00 -11.65
CA ILE A 51 -1.16 3.68 -11.28
C ILE A 51 -0.96 2.88 -12.54
N ALA A 52 0.27 2.45 -12.74
CA ALA A 52 0.68 1.64 -13.88
C ALA A 52 1.12 0.24 -13.44
N LEU A 53 1.18 -0.66 -14.41
CA LEU A 53 1.45 -2.07 -14.23
C LEU A 53 2.45 -2.58 -15.27
N HIS A 54 3.40 -3.41 -14.85
CA HIS A 54 4.10 -4.36 -15.70
C HIS A 54 3.69 -5.79 -15.35
N ARG A 55 3.53 -6.64 -16.37
CA ARG A 55 3.21 -8.07 -16.21
C ARG A 55 4.42 -8.90 -16.63
N SER A 56 4.62 -10.04 -15.93
CA SER A 56 5.59 -11.05 -16.32
C SER A 56 4.95 -12.44 -16.24
N THR A 57 5.07 -13.23 -17.31
CA THR A 57 4.58 -14.60 -17.39
C THR A 57 5.71 -15.64 -17.36
N ASP A 58 6.94 -15.20 -17.09
CA ASP A 58 8.15 -16.01 -17.07
C ASP A 58 8.94 -15.86 -15.75
N GLN A 59 8.22 -15.72 -14.65
CA GLN A 59 8.77 -15.60 -13.29
C GLN A 59 9.70 -14.39 -13.11
N GLY A 60 9.43 -13.28 -13.82
CA GLY A 60 10.17 -12.02 -13.69
C GLY A 60 11.45 -11.94 -14.51
N LEU A 61 11.69 -12.89 -15.42
CA LEU A 61 12.83 -12.83 -16.34
C LEU A 61 12.67 -11.71 -17.35
N THR A 62 11.46 -11.56 -17.88
CA THR A 62 11.08 -10.45 -18.75
C THR A 62 9.76 -9.80 -18.29
N TRP A 63 9.58 -8.54 -18.66
CA TRP A 63 8.41 -7.76 -18.30
C TRP A 63 7.77 -7.16 -19.54
N GLN A 64 6.45 -7.31 -19.66
CA GLN A 64 5.66 -6.78 -20.77
C GLN A 64 5.63 -5.24 -20.71
N PRO A 65 5.28 -4.57 -21.82
CA PRO A 65 5.10 -3.13 -21.84
C PRO A 65 4.20 -2.63 -20.73
N VAL A 66 4.42 -1.38 -20.31
CA VAL A 66 3.63 -0.73 -19.28
C VAL A 66 2.17 -0.60 -19.71
N GLN A 67 1.26 -0.83 -18.75
CA GLN A 67 -0.18 -0.57 -18.88
C GLN A 67 -0.60 0.42 -17.80
N THR A 68 -1.51 1.33 -18.12
CA THR A 68 -2.17 2.17 -17.13
C THR A 68 -3.38 1.42 -16.55
N VAL A 69 -3.47 1.39 -15.22
CA VAL A 69 -4.52 0.69 -14.46
C VAL A 69 -5.53 1.66 -13.88
N LEU A 70 -5.05 2.72 -13.25
CA LEU A 70 -5.85 3.80 -12.68
C LEU A 70 -5.33 5.12 -13.25
N ASP A 71 -6.11 5.73 -14.13
CA ASP A 71 -5.95 7.09 -14.63
C ASP A 71 -7.30 7.81 -14.45
N MET A 72 -7.27 8.93 -13.77
CA MET A 72 -8.49 9.72 -13.56
C MET A 72 -8.73 10.72 -14.68
N GLY A 73 -7.74 11.00 -15.52
CA GLY A 73 -7.87 11.93 -16.63
C GLY A 73 -8.36 13.31 -16.20
N GLU A 74 -9.32 13.87 -16.92
CA GLU A 74 -10.08 15.04 -16.50
C GLU A 74 -11.23 14.59 -15.61
N TRP A 75 -11.14 14.84 -14.31
CA TRP A 75 -12.13 14.39 -13.35
C TRP A 75 -12.39 15.42 -12.26
N GLY A 76 -13.61 15.39 -11.71
CA GLY A 76 -14.01 16.32 -10.67
C GLY A 76 -14.03 17.80 -11.10
N GLY A 77 -14.12 18.07 -12.41
CA GLY A 77 -14.05 19.42 -12.97
C GLY A 77 -12.61 19.99 -13.04
N LEU A 78 -11.61 19.13 -12.90
CA LEU A 78 -10.19 19.51 -12.92
C LEU A 78 -9.45 18.84 -14.08
N PRO A 79 -8.52 19.55 -14.73
CA PRO A 79 -7.62 18.98 -15.74
C PRO A 79 -6.75 17.86 -15.17
N GLN A 80 -6.36 16.91 -16.01
CA GLN A 80 -5.53 15.75 -15.66
C GLN A 80 -4.25 16.12 -14.88
N LYS A 81 -3.61 17.24 -15.23
CA LYS A 81 -2.40 17.70 -14.54
C LYS A 81 -2.55 17.93 -13.02
N TYR A 82 -3.76 17.96 -12.51
CA TYR A 82 -4.06 18.07 -11.07
C TYR A 82 -4.64 16.81 -10.47
N ASN A 83 -4.92 15.80 -11.29
CA ASN A 83 -5.55 14.55 -10.90
C ASN A 83 -4.51 13.45 -10.76
N GLY A 84 -4.03 13.21 -9.53
CA GLY A 84 -3.09 12.14 -9.25
C GLY A 84 -3.73 10.98 -8.50
N VAL A 85 -3.40 9.74 -8.91
CA VAL A 85 -3.70 8.53 -8.13
C VAL A 85 -2.39 7.91 -7.67
N SER A 86 -2.26 7.64 -6.37
CA SER A 86 -1.03 7.15 -5.75
C SER A 86 -1.32 6.11 -4.68
N ASP A 87 -0.26 5.59 -4.04
CA ASP A 87 -0.34 4.65 -2.91
C ASP A 87 -1.14 3.38 -3.22
N ALA A 88 -0.88 2.80 -4.41
CA ALA A 88 -1.65 1.66 -4.89
C ALA A 88 -1.42 0.37 -4.09
N CYS A 89 -2.51 -0.36 -3.90
CA CYS A 89 -2.54 -1.69 -3.30
C CYS A 89 -3.17 -2.69 -4.28
N ILE A 90 -2.43 -3.76 -4.61
CA ILE A 90 -2.93 -4.83 -5.47
C ILE A 90 -3.43 -6.01 -4.65
N LEU A 91 -4.56 -6.61 -5.05
CA LEU A 91 -5.14 -7.78 -4.41
C LEU A 91 -5.62 -8.76 -5.48
N VAL A 92 -5.30 -10.03 -5.32
CA VAL A 92 -5.80 -11.13 -6.17
C VAL A 92 -6.83 -11.92 -5.38
N ASP A 93 -8.05 -12.00 -5.88
CA ASP A 93 -9.07 -12.93 -5.36
C ASP A 93 -8.68 -14.36 -5.76
N LYS A 94 -8.21 -15.14 -4.79
CA LYS A 94 -7.74 -16.51 -5.04
C LYS A 94 -8.85 -17.47 -5.43
N ASN A 95 -10.12 -17.12 -5.19
CA ASN A 95 -11.26 -17.96 -5.54
C ASN A 95 -11.74 -17.74 -6.97
N THR A 96 -11.81 -16.47 -7.42
CA THR A 96 -12.32 -16.12 -8.75
C THR A 96 -11.20 -15.88 -9.78
N GLY A 97 -10.01 -15.52 -9.33
CA GLY A 97 -8.92 -15.03 -10.18
C GLY A 97 -9.01 -13.54 -10.51
N ASP A 98 -10.04 -12.86 -10.05
CA ASP A 98 -10.18 -11.41 -10.22
C ASP A 98 -9.05 -10.65 -9.53
N ILE A 99 -8.59 -9.58 -10.14
CA ILE A 99 -7.51 -8.75 -9.61
C ILE A 99 -8.08 -7.35 -9.33
N TYR A 100 -7.80 -6.83 -8.16
CA TYR A 100 -8.19 -5.48 -7.75
C TYR A 100 -6.96 -4.63 -7.55
N VAL A 101 -6.98 -3.39 -8.05
CA VAL A 101 -6.00 -2.37 -7.73
C VAL A 101 -6.73 -1.19 -7.12
N ALA A 102 -6.43 -0.92 -5.87
CA ALA A 102 -6.94 0.23 -5.14
C ALA A 102 -5.90 1.35 -5.15
N GLY A 103 -6.34 2.61 -5.18
CA GLY A 103 -5.47 3.77 -5.15
C GLY A 103 -6.14 4.96 -4.48
N LEU A 104 -5.33 5.92 -4.07
CA LEU A 104 -5.75 7.17 -3.48
C LEU A 104 -5.72 8.26 -4.54
N TRP A 105 -6.89 8.72 -5.00
CA TRP A 105 -6.96 9.95 -5.78
C TRP A 105 -6.83 11.17 -4.89
N MET A 106 -5.99 12.10 -5.31
CA MET A 106 -5.79 13.34 -4.58
C MET A 106 -5.53 14.46 -5.58
N CYS A 107 -6.24 15.56 -5.44
CA CYS A 107 -5.95 16.78 -6.16
C CYS A 107 -4.94 17.61 -5.39
N GLY A 108 -3.90 18.07 -6.06
CA GLY A 108 -2.90 18.96 -5.48
C GLY A 108 -2.42 20.01 -6.44
N LEU A 109 -2.41 21.26 -6.02
CA LEU A 109 -1.87 22.38 -6.77
C LEU A 109 -0.56 22.84 -6.17
N LEU A 110 0.41 23.03 -7.04
CA LEU A 110 1.69 23.64 -6.72
C LEU A 110 1.82 24.99 -7.40
N ASP A 111 2.43 25.94 -6.71
CA ASP A 111 2.91 27.17 -7.33
C ASP A 111 4.16 26.90 -8.18
N LYS A 112 4.66 27.96 -8.83
CA LYS A 112 5.87 27.92 -9.67
C LYS A 112 7.13 27.45 -8.92
N ASP A 113 7.15 27.60 -7.61
CA ASP A 113 8.27 27.22 -6.74
C ASP A 113 8.10 25.80 -6.17
N GLY A 114 7.04 25.11 -6.58
CA GLY A 114 6.70 23.76 -6.16
C GLY A 114 6.21 23.69 -4.72
N LYS A 115 5.60 24.74 -4.23
CA LYS A 115 4.90 24.77 -2.93
C LYS A 115 3.41 24.58 -3.14
N TRP A 116 2.73 24.04 -2.12
CA TRP A 116 1.29 23.95 -2.14
C TRP A 116 0.64 25.33 -2.19
N ILE A 117 -0.35 25.49 -3.06
CA ILE A 117 -1.21 26.67 -3.05
C ILE A 117 -2.14 26.56 -1.85
N GLU A 118 -2.03 27.51 -0.94
CA GLU A 118 -2.84 27.60 0.28
C GLU A 118 -4.01 28.60 0.08
N GLY A 119 -4.93 28.61 1.05
CA GLY A 119 -6.03 29.58 1.07
C GLY A 119 -7.20 29.25 0.15
N LEU A 120 -7.27 28.02 -0.36
CA LEU A 120 -8.43 27.53 -1.12
C LEU A 120 -9.64 27.41 -0.19
N ASN A 121 -10.82 27.79 -0.70
CA ASN A 121 -12.09 27.75 0.01
C ASN A 121 -13.20 27.18 -0.91
N GLU A 122 -14.43 27.13 -0.43
CA GLU A 122 -15.56 26.56 -1.16
C GLU A 122 -15.84 27.25 -2.51
N SER A 123 -15.48 28.52 -2.65
CA SER A 123 -15.60 29.25 -3.91
C SER A 123 -14.45 29.03 -4.87
N SER A 124 -13.38 28.37 -4.44
CA SER A 124 -12.22 28.07 -5.29
C SER A 124 -12.60 27.09 -6.38
N THR A 125 -12.13 27.33 -7.59
CA THR A 125 -12.31 26.42 -8.73
C THR A 125 -11.33 25.28 -8.73
N VAL A 126 -10.35 25.32 -7.82
CA VAL A 126 -9.25 24.35 -7.65
C VAL A 126 -9.15 23.94 -6.20
N TRP A 127 -8.75 22.69 -5.95
CA TRP A 127 -8.72 22.09 -4.62
C TRP A 127 -7.35 21.52 -4.32
N THR A 128 -7.09 21.30 -3.03
CA THR A 128 -5.86 20.67 -2.55
C THR A 128 -6.18 19.71 -1.41
N HIS A 129 -5.84 18.44 -1.56
CA HIS A 129 -6.09 17.37 -0.60
C HIS A 129 -4.80 16.93 0.12
N GLN A 130 -3.88 17.82 0.40
CA GLN A 130 -2.61 17.44 1.01
C GLN A 130 -2.78 16.85 2.42
N TRP A 131 -1.83 16.03 2.81
CA TRP A 131 -1.81 15.36 4.10
C TRP A 131 -1.77 16.30 5.31
N LYS A 132 -1.01 17.36 5.16
CA LYS A 132 -0.65 18.24 6.26
C LYS A 132 -1.59 19.42 6.32
N GLY A 133 -2.04 19.73 7.51
CA GLY A 133 -2.98 20.81 7.72
C GLY A 133 -4.41 20.42 7.36
N LYS A 134 -5.08 21.25 6.59
CA LYS A 134 -6.50 21.12 6.24
C LYS A 134 -6.75 20.57 4.81
N GLY A 135 -5.86 19.74 4.30
CA GLY A 135 -5.96 19.26 2.93
C GLY A 135 -7.18 18.39 2.69
N SER A 136 -7.18 17.18 3.29
CA SER A 136 -8.38 16.35 3.35
C SER A 136 -9.19 16.72 4.58
N GLN A 137 -10.50 16.82 4.43
CA GLN A 137 -11.45 17.26 5.45
C GLN A 137 -12.47 16.16 5.76
N PRO A 138 -13.25 16.27 6.84
CA PRO A 138 -14.48 15.48 7.00
C PRO A 138 -15.40 15.62 5.79
N GLY A 139 -16.25 14.61 5.58
CA GLY A 139 -17.09 14.49 4.40
C GLY A 139 -16.59 13.42 3.43
N THR A 140 -17.27 13.24 2.31
CA THR A 140 -16.96 12.23 1.30
C THR A 140 -16.91 12.78 -0.13
N GLY A 141 -17.18 14.07 -0.29
CA GLY A 141 -17.19 14.74 -1.59
C GLY A 141 -15.80 15.01 -2.15
N LEU A 142 -15.75 15.28 -3.45
CA LEU A 142 -14.48 15.50 -4.17
C LEU A 142 -13.72 16.73 -3.67
N LYS A 143 -14.41 17.77 -3.22
CA LYS A 143 -13.80 19.00 -2.70
C LYS A 143 -13.28 18.84 -1.27
N GLU A 144 -13.86 17.91 -0.53
CA GLU A 144 -13.59 17.79 0.90
C GLU A 144 -12.40 16.89 1.17
N THR A 145 -12.28 15.80 0.44
CA THR A 145 -11.31 14.76 0.78
C THR A 145 -10.81 14.01 -0.44
N CYS A 146 -9.63 13.41 -0.30
CA CYS A 146 -9.13 12.43 -1.25
C CYS A 146 -10.12 11.27 -1.42
N GLN A 147 -10.06 10.59 -2.56
CA GLN A 147 -10.99 9.54 -2.92
C GLN A 147 -10.33 8.18 -3.01
N PHE A 148 -10.96 7.17 -2.44
CA PHE A 148 -10.53 5.78 -2.52
C PHE A 148 -11.08 5.17 -3.82
N MET A 149 -10.21 4.99 -4.79
CA MET A 149 -10.53 4.48 -6.12
C MET A 149 -10.14 3.01 -6.21
N ILE A 150 -10.90 2.23 -6.98
CA ILE A 150 -10.61 0.82 -7.24
C ILE A 150 -10.86 0.47 -8.71
N ALA A 151 -9.95 -0.27 -9.32
CA ALA A 151 -10.14 -0.89 -10.64
C ALA A 151 -10.06 -2.40 -10.52
N LYS A 152 -10.76 -3.10 -11.41
CA LYS A 152 -10.85 -4.56 -11.43
C LYS A 152 -10.44 -5.11 -12.79
N SER A 153 -9.69 -6.21 -12.79
CA SER A 153 -9.43 -7.05 -13.95
C SER A 153 -9.99 -8.44 -13.73
N THR A 154 -10.58 -9.02 -14.78
CA THR A 154 -11.10 -10.41 -14.80
C THR A 154 -10.36 -11.31 -15.78
N ASP A 155 -9.29 -10.80 -16.38
CA ASP A 155 -8.54 -11.41 -17.47
C ASP A 155 -7.02 -11.44 -17.19
N ASP A 156 -6.65 -11.72 -15.95
CA ASP A 156 -5.25 -11.81 -15.52
C ASP A 156 -4.45 -10.50 -15.67
N GLY A 157 -5.13 -9.35 -15.55
CA GLY A 157 -4.50 -8.03 -15.65
C GLY A 157 -4.23 -7.56 -17.08
N LEU A 158 -4.88 -8.16 -18.08
CA LEU A 158 -4.77 -7.73 -19.48
C LEU A 158 -5.62 -6.48 -19.76
N SER A 159 -6.78 -6.39 -19.13
CA SER A 159 -7.64 -5.21 -19.19
C SER A 159 -8.22 -4.86 -17.83
N TRP A 160 -8.68 -3.63 -17.67
CA TRP A 160 -9.13 -3.08 -16.40
C TRP A 160 -10.45 -2.34 -16.57
N SER A 161 -11.31 -2.43 -15.55
CA SER A 161 -12.52 -1.63 -15.47
C SER A 161 -12.21 -0.13 -15.34
N PHE A 162 -13.18 0.72 -15.65
CA PHE A 162 -13.12 2.11 -15.19
C PHE A 162 -13.00 2.15 -13.66
N PRO A 163 -12.31 3.15 -13.09
CA PRO A 163 -12.20 3.33 -11.65
C PRO A 163 -13.57 3.50 -10.98
N ASP A 164 -13.86 2.69 -9.95
CA ASP A 164 -15.02 2.86 -9.06
C ASP A 164 -14.58 3.65 -7.81
N ASN A 165 -15.35 4.64 -7.44
CA ASN A 165 -15.12 5.45 -6.26
C ASN A 165 -15.87 4.84 -5.06
N ILE A 166 -15.15 4.22 -4.16
CA ILE A 166 -15.72 3.57 -2.98
C ILE A 166 -15.62 4.42 -1.70
N THR A 167 -15.21 5.68 -1.78
CA THR A 167 -15.00 6.56 -0.63
C THR A 167 -16.24 6.65 0.26
N ALA A 168 -17.40 6.97 -0.31
CA ALA A 168 -18.63 7.10 0.47
C ALA A 168 -19.12 5.79 1.10
N LYS A 169 -18.65 4.63 0.59
CA LYS A 169 -18.98 3.30 1.10
C LYS A 169 -18.05 2.84 2.21
N THR A 170 -16.86 3.42 2.31
CA THR A 170 -15.77 2.91 3.16
C THR A 170 -15.25 3.92 4.18
N LYS A 171 -15.21 5.20 3.85
CA LYS A 171 -14.73 6.25 4.74
C LYS A 171 -15.84 6.71 5.69
N HIS A 172 -15.54 6.76 6.99
CA HIS A 172 -16.44 7.41 7.95
C HIS A 172 -16.52 8.92 7.67
N PRO A 173 -17.71 9.54 7.65
CA PRO A 173 -17.87 10.94 7.26
C PRO A 173 -17.06 11.92 8.10
N GLU A 174 -16.83 11.63 9.37
CA GLU A 174 -16.05 12.49 10.28
C GLU A 174 -14.54 12.37 10.10
N TRP A 175 -14.06 11.34 9.41
CA TRP A 175 -12.63 11.20 9.16
C TRP A 175 -12.13 12.22 8.14
N TRP A 176 -10.89 12.61 8.28
CA TRP A 176 -10.27 13.57 7.38
C TRP A 176 -9.74 12.93 6.10
N LEU A 177 -9.22 11.72 6.19
CA LEU A 177 -8.62 11.00 5.07
C LEU A 177 -8.87 9.50 5.26
N PHE A 178 -9.09 8.80 4.15
CA PHE A 178 -9.10 7.34 4.14
C PHE A 178 -8.60 6.82 2.79
N ALA A 179 -7.70 5.83 2.82
CA ALA A 179 -6.97 5.36 1.66
C ALA A 179 -6.53 3.90 1.82
N PRO A 180 -6.21 3.18 0.73
CA PRO A 180 -5.44 1.95 0.85
C PRO A 180 -4.07 2.25 1.44
N ALA A 181 -3.47 1.28 2.11
CA ALA A 181 -2.03 1.28 2.35
C ALA A 181 -1.33 0.69 1.12
N PRO A 182 -0.18 1.27 0.69
CA PRO A 182 0.49 0.80 -0.52
C PRO A 182 1.01 -0.63 -0.39
N GLY A 183 1.10 -1.34 -1.52
CA GLY A 183 1.68 -2.66 -1.61
C GLY A 183 0.67 -3.73 -2.03
N GLN A 184 0.28 -4.63 -1.10
CA GLN A 184 -0.61 -5.74 -1.48
C GLN A 184 -1.63 -6.06 -0.39
N GLY A 185 -2.86 -6.37 -0.85
CA GLY A 185 -3.92 -7.01 -0.07
C GLY A 185 -3.84 -8.53 -0.15
N ILE A 186 -4.72 -9.22 0.55
CA ILE A 186 -4.75 -10.68 0.62
C ILE A 186 -6.17 -11.24 0.47
N THR A 187 -6.26 -12.50 0.03
CA THR A 187 -7.45 -13.34 0.16
C THR A 187 -7.27 -14.26 1.36
N LEU A 188 -8.21 -14.25 2.29
CA LEU A 188 -8.21 -15.13 3.46
C LEU A 188 -8.60 -16.56 3.07
N LYS A 189 -8.34 -17.52 3.98
CA LYS A 189 -8.71 -18.93 3.79
C LYS A 189 -10.21 -19.16 3.57
N ASP A 190 -11.06 -18.27 4.09
CA ASP A 190 -12.52 -18.31 3.91
C ASP A 190 -13.00 -17.57 2.65
N GLY A 191 -12.08 -17.00 1.86
CA GLY A 191 -12.37 -16.23 0.66
C GLY A 191 -12.58 -14.74 0.87
N THR A 192 -12.56 -14.25 2.09
CA THR A 192 -12.67 -12.81 2.38
C THR A 192 -11.47 -12.07 1.77
N LEU A 193 -11.74 -11.02 1.01
CA LEU A 193 -10.73 -10.11 0.46
C LEU A 193 -10.39 -9.04 1.49
N VAL A 194 -9.11 -8.73 1.67
CA VAL A 194 -8.66 -7.76 2.67
C VAL A 194 -7.61 -6.82 2.07
N PHE A 195 -7.90 -5.53 2.05
CA PHE A 195 -6.93 -4.47 1.86
C PHE A 195 -6.42 -3.96 3.21
N PRO A 196 -5.10 -3.81 3.41
CA PRO A 196 -4.58 -2.94 4.46
C PRO A 196 -4.92 -1.50 4.11
N THR A 197 -5.39 -0.73 5.09
CA THR A 197 -5.85 0.65 4.89
C THR A 197 -5.31 1.59 5.96
N GLN A 198 -5.31 2.88 5.64
CA GLN A 198 -4.82 3.94 6.50
C GLN A 198 -5.76 5.15 6.42
N GLY A 199 -5.77 5.96 7.46
CA GLY A 199 -6.61 7.15 7.49
C GLY A 199 -6.16 8.19 8.50
N ARG A 200 -6.99 9.21 8.61
CA ARG A 200 -6.95 10.19 9.70
C ARG A 200 -8.34 10.27 10.31
N ASP A 201 -8.41 10.12 11.62
CA ASP A 201 -9.64 10.13 12.37
C ASP A 201 -10.31 11.53 12.43
N GLU A 202 -11.37 11.67 13.21
CA GLU A 202 -12.13 12.92 13.40
C GLU A 202 -11.29 14.06 14.03
N LYS A 203 -10.15 13.72 14.63
CA LYS A 203 -9.18 14.68 15.18
C LYS A 203 -7.99 14.93 14.24
N GLY A 204 -7.99 14.28 13.08
CA GLY A 204 -6.89 14.33 12.13
C GLY A 204 -5.68 13.47 12.54
N LEU A 205 -5.82 12.58 13.55
CA LEU A 205 -4.75 11.68 13.97
C LEU A 205 -4.64 10.51 13.00
N PRO A 206 -3.42 10.16 12.56
CA PRO A 206 -3.23 9.03 11.68
C PRO A 206 -3.59 7.70 12.36
N PHE A 207 -4.15 6.78 11.60
CA PHE A 207 -4.41 5.41 12.02
C PHE A 207 -4.25 4.41 10.87
N SER A 208 -4.14 3.13 11.21
CA SER A 208 -4.20 2.02 10.25
C SER A 208 -5.29 1.05 10.66
N ASN A 209 -5.88 0.39 9.66
CA ASN A 209 -6.90 -0.61 9.84
C ASN A 209 -6.97 -1.54 8.61
N ILE A 210 -8.08 -2.23 8.39
CA ILE A 210 -8.35 -3.00 7.19
C ILE A 210 -9.70 -2.62 6.58
N THR A 211 -9.80 -2.78 5.25
CA THR A 211 -11.06 -2.75 4.51
C THR A 211 -11.23 -4.11 3.83
N TYR A 212 -12.36 -4.76 4.01
CA TYR A 212 -12.57 -6.12 3.57
C TYR A 212 -13.89 -6.32 2.81
N SER A 213 -13.94 -7.37 1.99
CA SER A 213 -15.13 -7.80 1.25
C SER A 213 -15.34 -9.30 1.42
N LYS A 214 -16.59 -9.70 1.67
CA LYS A 214 -17.02 -11.11 1.77
C LYS A 214 -17.77 -11.60 0.54
N ASP A 215 -17.93 -10.76 -0.47
CA ASP A 215 -18.76 -10.98 -1.64
C ASP A 215 -18.01 -10.71 -2.96
N HIS A 216 -16.71 -11.01 -2.97
CA HIS A 216 -15.83 -10.83 -4.13
C HIS A 216 -15.83 -9.39 -4.64
N GLY A 217 -15.65 -8.42 -3.73
CA GLY A 217 -15.47 -7.01 -4.05
C GLY A 217 -16.74 -6.24 -4.44
N LYS A 218 -17.94 -6.84 -4.29
CA LYS A 218 -19.21 -6.13 -4.55
C LYS A 218 -19.50 -5.08 -3.48
N THR A 219 -19.22 -5.44 -2.22
CA THR A 219 -19.31 -4.52 -1.07
C THR A 219 -18.03 -4.55 -0.25
N TRP A 220 -17.73 -3.40 0.36
CA TRP A 220 -16.54 -3.23 1.18
C TRP A 220 -16.93 -2.69 2.56
N VAL A 221 -16.31 -3.23 3.59
CA VAL A 221 -16.54 -2.86 5.00
C VAL A 221 -15.22 -2.43 5.61
N THR A 222 -15.22 -1.33 6.33
CA THR A 222 -14.05 -0.79 7.01
C THR A 222 -14.07 -1.15 8.48
N SER A 223 -12.97 -1.66 8.98
CA SER A 223 -12.81 -2.05 10.37
C SER A 223 -12.56 -0.87 11.31
N ASN A 224 -12.59 -1.13 12.62
CA ASN A 224 -12.08 -0.18 13.61
C ASN A 224 -10.58 0.05 13.44
N SER A 225 -10.08 1.17 13.95
CA SER A 225 -8.65 1.49 13.99
C SER A 225 -7.87 0.44 14.79
N ALA A 226 -6.78 -0.08 14.23
CA ALA A 226 -5.90 -1.01 14.93
C ALA A 226 -4.97 -0.29 15.91
N TYR A 227 -4.50 0.88 15.53
CA TYR A 227 -3.67 1.74 16.38
C TYR A 227 -3.65 3.17 15.84
N GLN A 228 -3.36 4.13 16.74
CA GLN A 228 -3.23 5.56 16.39
C GLN A 228 -1.76 5.94 16.20
N ASP A 229 -1.52 7.07 15.51
CA ASP A 229 -0.21 7.61 15.15
C ASP A 229 0.64 6.62 14.34
N VAL A 230 -0.04 5.85 13.51
CA VAL A 230 0.50 4.91 12.52
C VAL A 230 -0.08 5.23 11.15
N THR A 231 0.57 4.73 10.08
CA THR A 231 0.15 5.01 8.70
C THR A 231 0.20 3.72 7.86
N GLU A 232 0.97 3.71 6.79
CA GLU A 232 1.09 2.60 5.85
C GLU A 232 1.31 1.25 6.57
N CYS A 233 0.61 0.22 6.13
CA CYS A 233 0.64 -1.08 6.79
C CYS A 233 0.55 -2.24 5.79
N SER A 234 0.97 -3.42 6.25
CA SER A 234 0.82 -4.69 5.53
C SER A 234 0.02 -5.66 6.39
N VAL A 235 -0.76 -6.53 5.75
CA VAL A 235 -1.60 -7.52 6.42
C VAL A 235 -1.25 -8.94 5.98
N VAL A 236 -1.27 -9.89 6.91
CA VAL A 236 -1.19 -11.34 6.63
C VAL A 236 -2.14 -12.11 7.52
N GLN A 237 -2.57 -13.29 7.07
CA GLN A 237 -3.31 -14.23 7.89
C GLN A 237 -2.32 -15.22 8.55
N LEU A 238 -2.39 -15.36 9.87
CA LEU A 238 -1.56 -16.27 10.66
C LEU A 238 -2.08 -17.72 10.59
N ASN A 239 -1.33 -18.66 11.16
CA ASN A 239 -1.68 -20.08 11.17
C ASN A 239 -2.99 -20.39 11.89
N ASP A 240 -3.25 -19.69 12.99
CA ASP A 240 -4.47 -19.78 13.79
C ASP A 240 -5.69 -19.08 13.16
N GLY A 241 -5.50 -18.41 12.00
CA GLY A 241 -6.55 -17.67 11.31
C GLY A 241 -6.63 -16.18 11.68
N ALA A 242 -5.95 -15.74 12.71
CA ALA A 242 -5.89 -14.32 13.07
C ALA A 242 -5.25 -13.49 11.94
N LEU A 243 -5.62 -12.24 11.82
CA LEU A 243 -4.94 -11.28 10.94
C LEU A 243 -3.89 -10.51 11.75
N MET A 244 -2.69 -10.41 11.21
CA MET A 244 -1.64 -9.54 11.70
C MET A 244 -1.53 -8.31 10.83
N LEU A 245 -1.65 -7.12 11.41
CA LEU A 245 -1.40 -5.83 10.76
C LEU A 245 -0.07 -5.27 11.26
N ASN A 246 0.86 -5.06 10.33
CA ASN A 246 2.20 -4.55 10.59
C ASN A 246 2.30 -3.13 10.04
N MET A 247 2.44 -2.14 10.93
CA MET A 247 2.21 -0.72 10.67
C MET A 247 3.48 0.11 10.79
N ARG A 248 3.64 1.10 9.91
CA ARG A 248 4.63 2.18 10.01
C ARG A 248 4.26 3.08 11.19
N ASP A 249 5.15 3.17 12.17
CA ASP A 249 4.92 3.94 13.39
C ASP A 249 5.56 5.33 13.31
N ASN A 250 4.75 6.39 13.33
CA ASN A 250 5.23 7.77 13.23
C ASN A 250 6.08 8.19 14.43
N ARG A 251 5.91 7.53 15.59
CA ARG A 251 6.72 7.77 16.78
C ARG A 251 8.18 7.39 16.61
N ASN A 252 8.52 6.61 15.57
CA ASN A 252 9.92 6.30 15.25
C ASN A 252 10.65 7.47 14.58
N ARG A 253 9.93 8.49 14.12
CA ARG A 253 10.53 9.64 13.45
C ARG A 253 11.46 10.39 14.39
N GLY A 254 12.74 10.44 14.05
CA GLY A 254 13.78 11.09 14.87
C GLY A 254 14.34 10.25 16.01
N HIS A 255 13.79 9.06 16.31
CA HIS A 255 14.32 8.14 17.32
C HIS A 255 15.28 7.13 16.70
N LYS A 256 16.54 7.18 17.13
CA LYS A 256 17.61 6.34 16.56
C LYS A 256 17.93 5.08 17.39
N GLU A 257 17.42 4.97 18.59
CA GLU A 257 17.81 3.90 19.54
C GLU A 257 16.66 2.98 19.93
N VAL A 258 15.43 3.49 19.95
CA VAL A 258 14.24 2.74 20.33
C VAL A 258 13.17 2.96 19.30
N ASN A 259 13.09 2.10 18.32
CA ASN A 259 12.00 2.11 17.35
C ASN A 259 11.62 0.68 16.95
N GLY A 260 10.55 0.56 16.22
CA GLY A 260 10.10 -0.71 15.64
C GLY A 260 8.72 -0.58 15.03
N ARG A 261 8.39 -1.53 14.18
CA ARG A 261 7.05 -1.64 13.59
C ARG A 261 6.01 -1.81 14.70
N ARG A 262 4.89 -1.09 14.58
CA ARG A 262 3.72 -1.33 15.40
C ARG A 262 2.98 -2.54 14.82
N ILE A 263 2.64 -3.52 15.67
CA ILE A 263 2.01 -4.76 15.23
C ILE A 263 0.79 -5.04 16.10
N CYS A 264 -0.36 -5.24 15.44
CA CYS A 264 -1.60 -5.64 16.10
C CYS A 264 -2.20 -6.88 15.41
N THR A 265 -3.01 -7.64 16.14
CA THR A 265 -3.73 -8.81 15.63
C THR A 265 -5.22 -8.71 15.89
N THR A 266 -6.02 -9.35 15.05
CA THR A 266 -7.47 -9.46 15.20
C THR A 266 -7.96 -10.83 14.75
N THR A 267 -9.02 -11.34 15.39
CA THR A 267 -9.71 -12.58 15.02
C THR A 267 -11.15 -12.33 14.55
N ASP A 268 -11.58 -11.07 14.51
CA ASP A 268 -12.95 -10.63 14.23
C ASP A 268 -13.01 -9.57 13.11
N LEU A 269 -12.09 -9.65 12.12
CA LEU A 269 -11.97 -8.71 11.00
C LEU A 269 -11.85 -7.24 11.45
N GLY A 270 -11.18 -7.03 12.59
CA GLY A 270 -10.87 -5.71 13.11
C GLY A 270 -12.02 -5.02 13.85
N ALA A 271 -13.04 -5.75 14.28
CA ALA A 271 -13.98 -5.24 15.28
C ALA A 271 -13.25 -4.95 16.60
N SER A 272 -12.25 -5.77 16.94
CA SER A 272 -11.31 -5.52 18.03
C SER A 272 -9.86 -5.83 17.62
N TRP A 273 -8.90 -5.17 18.27
CA TRP A 273 -7.47 -5.35 18.01
C TRP A 273 -6.69 -5.54 19.29
N LYS A 274 -5.69 -6.42 19.23
CA LYS A 274 -4.76 -6.68 20.32
C LYS A 274 -3.32 -6.41 19.85
N GLU A 275 -2.55 -5.69 20.65
CA GLU A 275 -1.14 -5.47 20.35
C GLU A 275 -0.36 -6.78 20.44
N HIS A 276 0.45 -7.07 19.41
CA HIS A 276 1.26 -8.28 19.33
C HIS A 276 2.46 -8.19 20.29
N PRO A 277 2.92 -9.28 20.92
CA PRO A 277 4.03 -9.24 21.90
C PRO A 277 5.35 -8.69 21.34
N THR A 278 5.58 -8.79 20.02
CA THR A 278 6.79 -8.31 19.35
C THR A 278 6.67 -6.89 18.83
N SER A 279 5.52 -6.24 19.00
CA SER A 279 5.29 -4.85 18.60
C SER A 279 6.37 -3.94 19.18
N ARG A 280 6.97 -3.08 18.33
CA ARG A 280 8.06 -2.16 18.63
C ARG A 280 9.35 -2.79 19.19
N LYS A 281 9.57 -4.08 19.00
CA LYS A 281 10.73 -4.79 19.57
C LYS A 281 11.57 -5.50 18.51
N ALA A 282 10.93 -6.28 17.64
CA ALA A 282 11.63 -7.22 16.76
C ALA A 282 12.03 -6.64 15.41
N LEU A 283 11.26 -5.69 14.87
CA LEU A 283 11.42 -5.19 13.50
C LEU A 283 11.68 -3.69 13.55
N VAL A 284 12.95 -3.30 13.43
CA VAL A 284 13.34 -1.89 13.36
C VAL A 284 12.92 -1.26 12.03
N GLU A 285 12.65 0.05 12.03
CA GLU A 285 12.27 0.78 10.82
C GLU A 285 12.66 2.26 10.83
N PRO A 286 13.00 2.85 9.68
CA PRO A 286 13.29 4.28 9.57
C PRO A 286 12.03 5.09 9.20
N THR A 287 10.89 4.83 9.78
CA THR A 287 9.58 5.42 9.42
C THR A 287 9.33 5.30 7.91
N CYS A 288 9.26 4.06 7.42
CA CYS A 288 9.10 3.72 6.01
C CYS A 288 8.12 2.57 5.84
N MET A 289 7.42 2.51 4.70
CA MET A 289 6.64 1.33 4.33
C MET A 289 7.54 0.09 4.25
N ALA A 290 6.98 -1.06 4.61
CA ALA A 290 7.61 -2.36 4.56
C ALA A 290 6.62 -3.40 3.97
N SER A 291 7.15 -4.50 3.46
CA SER A 291 6.35 -5.62 2.97
C SER A 291 6.39 -6.77 3.95
N LEU A 292 5.23 -7.31 4.28
CA LEU A 292 5.04 -8.54 5.04
C LEU A 292 4.24 -9.52 4.18
N HIS A 293 4.76 -10.73 3.99
CA HIS A 293 4.16 -11.75 3.14
C HIS A 293 4.19 -13.11 3.85
N ARG A 294 3.12 -13.88 3.69
CA ARG A 294 3.06 -15.27 4.13
C ARG A 294 3.35 -16.17 2.95
N HIS A 295 4.42 -16.93 3.02
CA HIS A 295 4.76 -17.97 2.05
C HIS A 295 4.35 -19.33 2.59
N GLU A 296 3.61 -20.10 1.79
CA GLU A 296 3.23 -21.48 2.09
C GLU A 296 4.01 -22.43 1.20
N TYR A 297 4.54 -23.51 1.76
CA TYR A 297 5.35 -24.49 1.04
C TYR A 297 5.12 -25.91 1.56
N ILE A 298 5.57 -26.90 0.80
CA ILE A 298 5.52 -28.30 1.18
C ILE A 298 6.93 -28.77 1.52
N GLU A 299 7.11 -29.31 2.71
CA GLU A 299 8.36 -29.94 3.15
C GLU A 299 8.04 -31.29 3.75
N GLU A 300 8.70 -32.34 3.24
CA GLU A 300 8.45 -33.74 3.64
C GLU A 300 6.97 -34.13 3.59
N GLY A 301 6.25 -33.67 2.57
CA GLY A 301 4.82 -33.92 2.38
C GLY A 301 3.89 -33.18 3.35
N LYS A 302 4.40 -32.30 4.19
CA LYS A 302 3.64 -31.48 5.13
C LYS A 302 3.57 -30.03 4.66
N LYS A 303 2.36 -29.46 4.74
CA LYS A 303 2.17 -28.03 4.47
C LYS A 303 2.76 -27.23 5.63
N LYS A 304 3.69 -26.35 5.30
CA LYS A 304 4.33 -25.40 6.22
C LYS A 304 4.15 -23.96 5.72
N SER A 305 4.44 -23.02 6.57
CA SER A 305 4.44 -21.60 6.21
C SER A 305 5.54 -20.84 6.94
N MET A 306 5.92 -19.70 6.37
CA MET A 306 6.79 -18.73 7.00
C MET A 306 6.31 -17.31 6.68
N LEU A 307 6.62 -16.38 7.54
CA LEU A 307 6.47 -14.95 7.28
C LEU A 307 7.78 -14.40 6.73
N LEU A 308 7.68 -13.63 5.66
CA LEU A 308 8.77 -12.91 5.02
C LEU A 308 8.54 -11.42 5.23
N PHE A 309 9.53 -10.74 5.81
CA PHE A 309 9.46 -9.30 6.06
C PHE A 309 10.64 -8.60 5.40
N VAL A 310 10.36 -7.61 4.55
CA VAL A 310 11.39 -6.84 3.84
C VAL A 310 11.26 -5.37 4.16
N ASN A 311 12.34 -4.76 4.62
CA ASN A 311 12.41 -3.33 4.87
C ASN A 311 13.85 -2.81 4.90
N PRO A 312 14.05 -1.47 4.88
CA PRO A 312 15.30 -0.86 5.31
C PRO A 312 15.56 -1.21 6.79
N ASN A 313 16.61 -1.96 7.06
CA ASN A 313 16.94 -2.42 8.41
C ASN A 313 17.83 -1.42 9.15
N ASP A 314 17.32 -0.23 9.34
CA ASP A 314 18.00 0.86 10.04
C ASP A 314 17.00 1.67 10.90
N TYR A 315 17.50 2.37 11.90
CA TYR A 315 16.66 3.19 12.79
C TYR A 315 16.27 4.55 12.21
N GLY A 316 17.05 5.09 11.28
CA GLY A 316 16.80 6.44 10.76
C GLY A 316 17.05 6.63 9.28
N LYS A 317 17.72 5.69 8.62
CA LYS A 317 18.04 5.78 7.19
C LYS A 317 17.29 4.73 6.38
N ARG A 318 16.91 5.07 5.17
CA ARG A 318 16.31 4.13 4.21
C ARG A 318 17.41 3.43 3.43
N ASP A 319 18.20 2.61 4.12
CA ASP A 319 19.29 1.79 3.58
C ASP A 319 19.26 0.38 4.21
N LYS A 320 20.22 -0.47 3.88
CA LYS A 320 20.35 -1.83 4.41
C LYS A 320 19.11 -2.68 4.15
N LEU A 321 18.62 -2.69 2.91
CA LEU A 321 17.45 -3.50 2.54
C LEU A 321 17.66 -4.96 2.93
N THR A 322 16.83 -5.47 3.82
CA THR A 322 16.98 -6.78 4.43
C THR A 322 15.67 -7.56 4.38
N LEU A 323 15.73 -8.80 3.91
CA LEU A 323 14.70 -9.80 4.12
C LEU A 323 14.94 -10.51 5.47
N LYS A 324 13.88 -10.65 6.24
CA LYS A 324 13.86 -11.40 7.51
C LYS A 324 12.80 -12.49 7.41
N VAL A 325 13.05 -13.64 8.04
CA VAL A 325 12.16 -14.79 8.00
C VAL A 325 11.74 -15.16 9.42
N SER A 326 10.45 -15.49 9.59
CA SER A 326 9.88 -16.03 10.81
C SER A 326 9.11 -17.32 10.50
N PHE A 327 9.34 -18.36 11.30
CA PHE A 327 8.66 -19.65 11.19
C PHE A 327 7.59 -19.86 12.27
N ASP A 328 7.38 -18.88 13.14
CA ASP A 328 6.53 -18.92 14.32
C ASP A 328 5.52 -17.76 14.36
N ASP A 329 4.96 -17.43 13.18
CA ASP A 329 3.95 -16.37 13.03
C ASP A 329 4.41 -15.00 13.56
N GLY A 330 5.70 -14.68 13.40
CA GLY A 330 6.27 -13.37 13.74
C GLY A 330 6.69 -13.23 15.20
N MET A 331 6.69 -14.31 15.98
CA MET A 331 7.16 -14.29 17.38
C MET A 331 8.67 -14.09 17.46
N THR A 332 9.42 -14.71 16.52
CA THR A 332 10.86 -14.53 16.41
C THR A 332 11.29 -14.24 14.97
N TRP A 333 12.42 -13.54 14.84
CA TRP A 333 13.04 -13.17 13.55
C TRP A 333 14.57 -13.41 13.65
N PRO A 334 15.03 -14.70 13.67
CA PRO A 334 16.41 -15.05 13.90
C PRO A 334 17.36 -14.46 12.85
N LYS A 335 18.50 -13.93 13.29
CA LYS A 335 19.45 -13.24 12.39
C LYS A 335 20.10 -14.17 11.36
N GLU A 336 20.24 -15.44 11.67
CA GLU A 336 20.73 -16.47 10.76
C GLU A 336 19.85 -16.67 9.51
N HIS A 337 18.60 -16.20 9.55
CA HIS A 337 17.67 -16.22 8.43
C HIS A 337 17.50 -14.86 7.75
N TRP A 338 18.41 -13.91 8.01
CA TRP A 338 18.39 -12.61 7.35
C TRP A 338 19.18 -12.62 6.06
N ILE A 339 18.62 -12.03 5.00
CA ILE A 339 19.29 -11.87 3.71
C ILE A 339 19.43 -10.37 3.44
N PHE A 340 20.66 -9.91 3.32
CA PHE A 340 20.98 -8.55 2.91
C PHE A 340 20.97 -8.44 1.39
N PHE A 341 20.15 -7.53 0.86
CA PHE A 341 20.11 -7.23 -0.57
C PHE A 341 21.07 -6.10 -0.95
N ASP A 342 21.09 -5.03 -0.18
CA ASP A 342 21.94 -3.88 -0.44
C ASP A 342 22.26 -3.14 0.86
N GLN A 343 23.54 -2.88 1.06
CA GLN A 343 24.04 -2.22 2.28
C GLN A 343 24.17 -0.71 2.13
N TYR A 344 24.33 -0.20 0.91
CA TYR A 344 24.81 1.15 0.68
C TYR A 344 23.83 2.05 -0.08
N ARG A 345 22.86 1.48 -0.79
CA ARG A 345 21.90 2.25 -1.59
C ARG A 345 20.65 2.53 -0.81
N SER A 346 20.06 3.69 -1.10
CA SER A 346 18.75 4.02 -0.59
C SER A 346 17.73 2.97 -1.04
N ALA A 347 16.96 2.48 -0.08
CA ALA A 347 15.91 1.50 -0.27
C ALA A 347 14.65 1.95 0.47
N GLY A 348 13.48 1.52 0.01
CA GLY A 348 12.21 1.80 0.67
C GLY A 348 11.06 1.34 -0.19
N TYR A 349 9.90 1.17 0.42
CA TYR A 349 8.71 0.69 -0.27
C TYR A 349 8.96 -0.65 -0.98
N SER A 350 9.48 -1.61 -0.23
CA SER A 350 9.65 -2.98 -0.70
C SER A 350 8.30 -3.65 -0.94
N CYS A 351 8.26 -4.60 -1.87
CA CYS A 351 7.13 -5.50 -2.05
C CYS A 351 7.64 -6.92 -2.29
N ILE A 352 6.82 -7.92 -1.94
CA ILE A 352 7.18 -9.33 -2.03
C ILE A 352 5.93 -10.16 -2.33
N THR A 353 6.08 -11.16 -3.18
CA THR A 353 5.05 -12.15 -3.50
C THR A 353 5.68 -13.53 -3.68
N SER A 354 4.88 -14.59 -3.70
CA SER A 354 5.31 -15.96 -4.00
C SER A 354 4.22 -16.74 -4.74
#